data_6b06621d0388e94c0d4bd1fd989d6cc0
#
_entry.id   6b06621d0388e94c0d4bd1fd989d6cc0
#
_cell.length_a   1.000
_cell.length_b   1.000
_cell.length_c   1.000
_cell.angle_alpha   90.00
_cell.angle_beta   90.00
_cell.angle_gamma   90.00
#
_symmetry.space_group_name_H-M   'P 1'
#
loop_
_entity.id
_entity.type
_entity.pdbx_description
1 polymer ?
#
loop_
_entity_poly.entity_id
_entity_poly.type
_entity_poly.pdbx_seq_one_letter_code
_entity_poly.pdbx_strand_id
1 'polypeptide(L)'
;RVREICGDQRDLLLMDNNVMASKRFDDIIEDIIASGFGAGATYIEPNMLEIAIKNLKKETNDRGYIKKARTLLLDYYKSIKDKELSYKIYSALEENHLMRIETTTKQGIYNAYEVVKPYYDKKVKLRRPKRRSVDFNQGVDARLFTPHMAKQFARIAINPLRIAFDNMAIKDTYVSAIKMCQQEGLRKFSNYILYNFNDEPIDLYRRLKINVELCEELDIDIYSFPMKYHPLFDEHSHDRNYIGKQWNMKYVRSVQAVLNVTKGCIGRGLSFFYRAFGRTEKEFFDILLMPDAM
;
A
#
# COMPACT_ATOMS: atom_id res chain seq x y z
N ARG A 1 3.75 -18.73 -13.68
CA ARG A 1 4.06 -17.73 -14.73
C ARG A 1 4.67 -16.44 -14.18
N VAL A 2 4.03 -15.73 -13.18
CA VAL A 2 4.61 -14.48 -12.63
C VAL A 2 5.97 -14.74 -12.01
N ARG A 3 6.11 -15.78 -11.17
CA ARG A 3 7.39 -16.14 -10.54
C ARG A 3 8.48 -16.53 -11.54
N GLU A 4 8.14 -17.13 -12.67
CA GLU A 4 9.10 -17.52 -13.71
C GLU A 4 9.69 -16.31 -14.45
N ILE A 5 8.89 -15.25 -14.60
CA ILE A 5 9.26 -14.03 -15.34
C ILE A 5 9.85 -12.96 -14.43
N CYS A 6 9.24 -12.76 -13.28
CA CYS A 6 9.56 -11.64 -12.35
C CYS A 6 10.33 -12.09 -11.11
N GLY A 7 10.51 -13.41 -10.91
CA GLY A 7 11.00 -13.97 -9.66
C GLY A 7 9.92 -14.01 -8.58
N ASP A 8 10.30 -14.43 -7.39
CA ASP A 8 9.38 -14.47 -6.25
C ASP A 8 8.94 -13.05 -5.86
N GLN A 9 7.72 -12.90 -5.34
CA GLN A 9 7.09 -11.63 -5.02
C GLN A 9 6.88 -11.50 -3.52
N ARG A 10 7.08 -10.31 -2.99
CA ARG A 10 6.88 -10.00 -1.57
C ARG A 10 5.42 -9.77 -1.24
N ASP A 11 4.74 -9.03 -2.11
CA ASP A 11 3.41 -8.51 -1.85
C ASP A 11 2.40 -9.12 -2.84
N LEU A 12 1.23 -9.49 -2.34
CA LEU A 12 0.09 -9.99 -3.11
C LEU A 12 -1.06 -8.98 -2.99
N LEU A 13 -1.30 -8.24 -4.07
CA LEU A 13 -2.41 -7.30 -4.17
C LEU A 13 -3.57 -7.98 -4.90
N LEU A 14 -4.70 -8.09 -4.24
CA LEU A 14 -5.92 -8.68 -4.80
C LEU A 14 -6.93 -7.57 -5.13
N MET A 15 -7.40 -7.57 -6.37
CA MET A 15 -8.29 -6.55 -6.92
C MET A 15 -9.74 -7.06 -6.97
N ASP A 16 -10.22 -7.61 -5.87
CA ASP A 16 -11.60 -8.07 -5.72
C ASP A 16 -12.45 -7.04 -4.98
N ASN A 17 -13.71 -6.90 -5.33
CA ASN A 17 -14.63 -5.95 -4.70
C ASN A 17 -14.95 -6.35 -3.26
N ASN A 18 -15.20 -7.64 -3.00
CA ASN A 18 -15.49 -8.15 -1.67
C ASN A 18 -15.30 -9.67 -1.60
N VAL A 19 -14.10 -10.09 -1.27
CA VAL A 19 -13.74 -11.52 -1.21
C VAL A 19 -14.65 -12.33 -0.27
N MET A 20 -15.16 -11.72 0.83
CA MET A 20 -16.02 -12.41 1.80
C MET A 20 -17.41 -12.78 1.24
N ALA A 21 -17.87 -12.10 0.17
CA ALA A 21 -19.11 -12.47 -0.50
C ALA A 21 -18.97 -13.72 -1.39
N SER A 22 -17.76 -14.20 -1.62
CA SER A 22 -17.51 -15.39 -2.43
C SER A 22 -17.91 -16.66 -1.67
N LYS A 23 -18.64 -17.54 -2.35
CA LYS A 23 -18.92 -18.92 -1.85
C LYS A 23 -17.63 -19.76 -1.72
N ARG A 24 -16.55 -19.33 -2.37
CA ARG A 24 -15.24 -19.97 -2.34
C ARG A 24 -14.24 -19.26 -1.44
N PHE A 25 -14.71 -18.52 -0.43
CA PHE A 25 -13.84 -17.74 0.44
C PHE A 25 -12.73 -18.59 1.08
N ASP A 26 -13.08 -19.77 1.64
CA ASP A 26 -12.12 -20.66 2.26
C ASP A 26 -11.11 -21.21 1.24
N ASP A 27 -11.55 -21.59 0.03
CA ASP A 27 -10.65 -22.03 -1.05
C ASP A 27 -9.66 -20.93 -1.43
N ILE A 28 -10.12 -19.67 -1.51
CA ILE A 28 -9.26 -18.53 -1.80
C ILE A 28 -8.18 -18.35 -0.73
N ILE A 29 -8.53 -18.52 0.54
CA ILE A 29 -7.56 -18.47 1.64
C ILE A 29 -6.52 -19.60 1.51
N GLU A 30 -6.94 -20.83 1.20
CA GLU A 30 -6.03 -21.95 0.96
C GLU A 30 -5.12 -21.70 -0.25
N ASP A 31 -5.63 -21.16 -1.34
CA ASP A 31 -4.84 -20.80 -2.52
C ASP A 31 -3.78 -19.74 -2.21
N ILE A 32 -4.11 -18.76 -1.36
CA ILE A 32 -3.17 -17.73 -0.89
C ILE A 32 -2.07 -18.38 -0.05
N ILE A 33 -2.42 -19.28 0.86
CA ILE A 33 -1.46 -20.03 1.70
C ILE A 33 -0.56 -20.90 0.82
N ALA A 34 -1.13 -21.69 -0.09
CA ALA A 34 -0.41 -22.55 -1.03
C ALA A 34 0.53 -21.75 -1.94
N SER A 35 0.17 -20.50 -2.24
CA SER A 35 1.01 -19.55 -2.97
C SER A 35 2.16 -18.98 -2.13
N GLY A 36 2.32 -19.38 -0.86
CA GLY A 36 3.40 -18.97 0.03
C GLY A 36 3.14 -17.66 0.78
N PHE A 37 1.87 -17.23 0.90
CA PHE A 37 1.46 -16.02 1.63
C PHE A 37 0.70 -16.34 2.92
N GLY A 38 1.01 -17.46 3.57
CA GLY A 38 0.49 -17.80 4.90
C GLY A 38 0.98 -16.82 5.98
N ALA A 39 0.34 -16.86 7.15
CA ALA A 39 0.71 -16.03 8.29
C ALA A 39 2.20 -16.18 8.64
N GLY A 40 2.87 -15.06 8.86
CA GLY A 40 4.31 -15.03 9.17
C GLY A 40 5.25 -15.35 8.01
N ALA A 41 4.73 -15.60 6.80
CA ALA A 41 5.55 -15.90 5.63
C ALA A 41 6.56 -14.79 5.34
N THR A 42 7.75 -15.19 4.92
CA THR A 42 8.85 -14.29 4.58
C THR A 42 9.24 -14.40 3.12
N TYR A 43 9.94 -13.38 2.66
CA TYR A 43 10.43 -13.21 1.31
C TYR A 43 11.89 -12.75 1.34
N ILE A 44 12.72 -13.36 0.54
CA ILE A 44 14.06 -12.85 0.24
C ILE A 44 14.04 -12.37 -1.21
N GLU A 45 14.37 -11.11 -1.40
CA GLU A 45 14.40 -10.53 -2.75
C GLU A 45 15.34 -11.33 -3.66
N PRO A 46 14.84 -11.88 -4.79
CA PRO A 46 15.67 -12.68 -5.69
C PRO A 46 16.76 -11.84 -6.36
N ASN A 47 17.70 -12.50 -7.03
CA ASN A 47 18.70 -11.81 -7.86
C ASN A 47 18.01 -11.19 -9.09
N MET A 48 17.52 -9.93 -8.93
CA MET A 48 16.79 -9.23 -9.99
C MET A 48 17.64 -8.96 -11.22
N LEU A 49 18.97 -8.82 -11.07
CA LEU A 49 19.88 -8.65 -12.21
C LEU A 49 19.96 -9.94 -13.02
N GLU A 50 20.14 -11.08 -12.36
CA GLU A 50 20.16 -12.39 -13.03
C GLU A 50 18.84 -12.69 -13.75
N ILE A 51 17.69 -12.36 -13.12
CA ILE A 51 16.37 -12.48 -13.76
C ILE A 51 16.27 -11.60 -15.00
N ALA A 52 16.74 -10.34 -14.92
CA ALA A 52 16.73 -9.45 -16.07
C ALA A 52 17.60 -9.98 -17.22
N ILE A 53 18.80 -10.50 -16.93
CA ILE A 53 19.70 -11.13 -17.91
C ILE A 53 19.06 -12.39 -18.52
N LYS A 54 18.46 -13.26 -17.68
CA LYS A 54 17.75 -14.47 -18.17
C LYS A 54 16.61 -14.12 -19.13
N ASN A 55 15.83 -13.09 -18.80
CA ASN A 55 14.73 -12.66 -19.66
C ASN A 55 15.23 -11.94 -20.93
N LEU A 56 16.33 -11.20 -20.84
CA LEU A 56 16.96 -10.58 -22.00
C LEU A 56 17.46 -11.65 -23.01
N LYS A 57 17.94 -12.80 -22.51
CA LYS A 57 18.33 -13.95 -23.36
C LYS A 57 17.14 -14.61 -24.08
N LYS A 58 15.90 -14.42 -23.58
CA LYS A 58 14.67 -14.96 -24.21
C LYS A 58 14.15 -14.10 -25.38
N GLU A 59 14.70 -12.91 -25.59
CA GLU A 59 14.39 -12.00 -26.72
C GLU A 59 12.91 -11.58 -26.83
N THR A 60 12.16 -11.63 -25.73
CA THR A 60 10.72 -11.30 -25.71
C THR A 60 10.45 -9.82 -25.55
N ASN A 61 11.37 -9.06 -24.90
CA ASN A 61 11.26 -7.62 -24.64
C ASN A 61 12.64 -7.02 -24.36
N ASP A 62 13.48 -6.97 -25.37
CA ASP A 62 14.87 -6.50 -25.24
C ASP A 62 14.93 -5.08 -24.68
N ARG A 63 14.13 -4.16 -25.23
CA ARG A 63 14.12 -2.76 -24.77
C ARG A 63 13.83 -2.64 -23.26
N GLY A 64 12.84 -3.39 -22.77
CA GLY A 64 12.46 -3.39 -21.35
C GLY A 64 13.56 -3.97 -20.47
N TYR A 65 14.14 -5.09 -20.85
CA TYR A 65 15.16 -5.77 -20.05
C TYR A 65 16.54 -5.13 -20.14
N ILE A 66 16.91 -4.51 -21.26
CA ILE A 66 18.10 -3.64 -21.35
C ILE A 66 17.98 -2.49 -20.35
N LYS A 67 16.86 -1.75 -20.37
CA LYS A 67 16.61 -0.66 -19.42
C LYS A 67 16.68 -1.14 -17.97
N LYS A 68 16.03 -2.27 -17.67
CA LYS A 68 16.01 -2.86 -16.31
C LYS A 68 17.40 -3.29 -15.85
N ALA A 69 18.12 -4.05 -16.65
CA ALA A 69 19.48 -4.53 -16.33
C ALA A 69 20.44 -3.36 -16.14
N ARG A 70 20.41 -2.37 -17.04
CA ARG A 70 21.21 -1.14 -16.90
C ARG A 70 20.91 -0.42 -15.58
N THR A 71 19.65 -0.21 -15.26
CA THR A 71 19.27 0.46 -14.00
C THR A 71 19.83 -0.29 -12.79
N LEU A 72 19.69 -1.63 -12.75
CA LEU A 72 20.19 -2.45 -11.65
C LEU A 72 21.72 -2.40 -11.54
N LEU A 73 22.44 -2.38 -12.66
CA LEU A 73 23.90 -2.24 -12.69
C LEU A 73 24.35 -0.87 -12.18
N LEU A 74 23.72 0.21 -12.62
CA LEU A 74 24.00 1.57 -12.14
C LEU A 74 23.66 1.78 -10.68
N ASP A 75 22.53 1.24 -10.20
CA ASP A 75 22.13 1.33 -8.79
C ASP A 75 23.08 0.51 -7.91
N TYR A 76 23.58 -0.63 -8.42
CA TYR A 76 24.63 -1.36 -7.73
C TYR A 76 25.90 -0.52 -7.61
N TYR A 77 26.41 0.04 -8.71
CA TYR A 77 27.55 0.93 -8.73
C TYR A 77 27.43 2.07 -7.69
N LYS A 78 26.31 2.79 -7.72
CA LYS A 78 26.05 3.89 -6.78
C LYS A 78 26.04 3.46 -5.29
N SER A 79 25.80 2.18 -5.02
CA SER A 79 25.74 1.64 -3.66
C SER A 79 27.09 1.20 -3.10
N ILE A 80 28.14 1.18 -3.94
CA ILE A 80 29.49 0.72 -3.57
C ILE A 80 30.19 1.84 -2.80
N LYS A 81 30.70 1.51 -1.61
CA LYS A 81 31.48 2.45 -0.76
C LYS A 81 32.99 2.28 -0.95
N ASP A 82 33.44 1.07 -1.29
CA ASP A 82 34.82 0.75 -1.55
C ASP A 82 35.29 1.41 -2.85
N LYS A 83 36.37 2.21 -2.80
CA LYS A 83 36.83 3.02 -3.92
C LYS A 83 37.42 2.18 -5.06
N GLU A 84 38.16 1.14 -4.73
CA GLU A 84 38.80 0.27 -5.73
C GLU A 84 37.73 -0.53 -6.51
N LEU A 85 36.80 -1.14 -5.76
CA LEU A 85 35.67 -1.83 -6.38
C LEU A 85 34.80 -0.86 -7.19
N SER A 86 34.53 0.33 -6.68
CA SER A 86 33.74 1.35 -7.38
C SER A 86 34.38 1.73 -8.70
N TYR A 87 35.71 1.95 -8.73
CA TYR A 87 36.43 2.24 -9.97
C TYR A 87 36.35 1.10 -10.95
N LYS A 88 36.60 -0.15 -10.51
CA LYS A 88 36.50 -1.35 -11.35
C LYS A 88 35.12 -1.50 -12.00
N ILE A 89 34.06 -1.33 -11.22
CA ILE A 89 32.68 -1.43 -11.74
C ILE A 89 32.37 -0.26 -12.67
N TYR A 90 32.78 0.96 -12.34
CA TYR A 90 32.64 2.13 -13.22
C TYR A 90 33.28 1.89 -14.58
N SER A 91 34.56 1.47 -14.62
CA SER A 91 35.26 1.18 -15.88
C SER A 91 34.51 0.15 -16.72
N ALA A 92 34.02 -0.93 -16.12
CA ALA A 92 33.23 -1.93 -16.84
C ALA A 92 31.93 -1.37 -17.42
N LEU A 93 31.26 -0.46 -16.72
CA LEU A 93 30.04 0.19 -17.20
C LEU A 93 30.32 1.19 -18.33
N GLU A 94 31.40 1.98 -18.19
CA GLU A 94 31.80 2.98 -19.18
C GLU A 94 32.31 2.36 -20.48
N GLU A 95 33.22 1.39 -20.41
CA GLU A 95 33.76 0.65 -21.55
C GLU A 95 32.68 -0.07 -22.38
N ASN A 96 31.58 -0.46 -21.72
CA ASN A 96 30.45 -1.10 -22.37
C ASN A 96 29.29 -0.10 -22.68
N HIS A 97 29.53 1.20 -22.59
CA HIS A 97 28.63 2.28 -22.96
C HIS A 97 27.29 2.31 -22.18
N LEU A 98 27.29 1.86 -20.90
CA LEU A 98 26.07 1.80 -20.07
C LEU A 98 25.73 3.12 -19.38
N MET A 99 26.59 4.16 -19.47
CA MET A 99 26.34 5.42 -18.77
C MET A 99 25.13 6.18 -19.33
N ARG A 100 24.82 6.03 -20.62
CA ARG A 100 23.64 6.60 -21.27
C ARG A 100 22.75 5.50 -21.84
N ILE A 101 21.44 5.69 -21.79
CA ILE A 101 20.50 4.67 -22.29
C ILE A 101 20.57 4.53 -23.83
N GLU A 102 20.83 5.64 -24.51
CA GLU A 102 20.90 5.71 -25.98
C GLU A 102 22.06 4.91 -26.57
N THR A 103 23.14 4.77 -25.81
CA THR A 103 24.34 4.02 -26.24
C THR A 103 24.38 2.59 -25.69
N THR A 104 23.44 2.24 -24.82
CA THR A 104 23.40 0.92 -24.17
C THR A 104 22.92 -0.16 -25.13
N THR A 105 23.76 -1.16 -25.37
CA THR A 105 23.44 -2.32 -26.23
C THR A 105 23.20 -3.57 -25.38
N LYS A 106 22.55 -4.58 -25.98
CA LYS A 106 22.36 -5.89 -25.37
C LYS A 106 23.71 -6.56 -25.04
N GLN A 107 24.66 -6.47 -25.96
CA GLN A 107 26.00 -7.03 -25.77
C GLN A 107 26.77 -6.31 -24.67
N GLY A 108 26.66 -4.97 -24.60
CA GLY A 108 27.27 -4.18 -23.52
C GLY A 108 26.73 -4.59 -22.15
N ILE A 109 25.43 -4.84 -22.03
CA ILE A 109 24.84 -5.38 -20.79
C ILE A 109 25.45 -6.73 -20.41
N TYR A 110 25.62 -7.65 -21.35
CA TYR A 110 26.20 -8.97 -21.05
C TYR A 110 27.68 -8.85 -20.64
N ASN A 111 28.47 -8.06 -21.32
CA ASN A 111 29.89 -7.86 -20.99
C ASN A 111 30.05 -7.23 -19.57
N ALA A 112 29.30 -6.17 -19.29
CA ALA A 112 29.32 -5.54 -17.97
C ALA A 112 28.80 -6.49 -16.88
N TYR A 113 27.78 -7.30 -17.17
CA TYR A 113 27.25 -8.28 -16.24
C TYR A 113 28.29 -9.30 -15.79
N GLU A 114 29.10 -9.84 -16.71
CA GLU A 114 30.14 -10.82 -16.35
C GLU A 114 31.17 -10.25 -15.36
N VAL A 115 31.52 -8.98 -15.49
CA VAL A 115 32.44 -8.30 -14.56
C VAL A 115 31.75 -8.04 -13.20
N VAL A 116 30.49 -7.64 -13.22
CA VAL A 116 29.75 -7.21 -12.02
C VAL A 116 29.21 -8.40 -11.22
N LYS A 117 28.85 -9.50 -11.90
CA LYS A 117 28.17 -10.68 -11.31
C LYS A 117 28.78 -11.18 -10.01
N PRO A 118 30.10 -11.44 -9.88
CA PRO A 118 30.65 -12.02 -8.65
C PRO A 118 30.46 -11.13 -7.42
N TYR A 119 30.46 -9.82 -7.61
CA TYR A 119 30.28 -8.83 -6.53
C TYR A 119 28.81 -8.61 -6.22
N TYR A 120 27.95 -8.61 -7.25
CA TYR A 120 26.50 -8.48 -7.08
C TYR A 120 25.91 -9.70 -6.36
N ASP A 121 26.37 -10.91 -6.71
CA ASP A 121 25.94 -12.15 -6.05
C ASP A 121 26.31 -12.18 -4.57
N LYS A 122 27.48 -11.64 -4.18
CA LYS A 122 27.85 -11.46 -2.75
C LYS A 122 26.84 -10.56 -2.03
N LYS A 123 26.44 -9.43 -2.64
CA LYS A 123 25.43 -8.53 -2.08
C LYS A 123 24.07 -9.22 -1.94
N VAL A 124 23.66 -10.02 -2.94
CA VAL A 124 22.39 -10.77 -2.90
C VAL A 124 22.37 -11.77 -1.74
N LYS A 125 23.47 -12.49 -1.50
CA LYS A 125 23.59 -13.47 -0.39
C LYS A 125 23.46 -12.83 1.01
N LEU A 126 23.71 -11.52 1.14
CA LEU A 126 23.58 -10.79 2.40
C LEU A 126 22.18 -10.23 2.65
N ARG A 127 21.22 -10.45 1.74
CA ARG A 127 19.84 -9.97 1.88
C ARG A 127 19.15 -10.65 3.06
N ARG A 128 18.43 -9.85 3.83
CA ARG A 128 17.66 -10.35 4.97
C ARG A 128 16.21 -10.63 4.54
N PRO A 129 15.58 -11.65 5.13
CA PRO A 129 14.17 -11.92 4.95
C PRO A 129 13.31 -10.71 5.34
N LYS A 130 12.29 -10.40 4.53
CA LYS A 130 11.26 -9.40 4.81
C LYS A 130 9.93 -10.12 4.95
N ARG A 131 9.00 -9.62 5.74
CA ARG A 131 7.65 -10.19 5.82
C ARG A 131 6.93 -10.01 4.49
N ARG A 132 6.17 -11.02 4.07
CA ARG A 132 5.22 -10.91 2.96
C ARG A 132 4.00 -10.12 3.39
N SER A 133 3.26 -9.59 2.43
CA SER A 133 1.94 -9.00 2.67
C SER A 133 0.91 -9.45 1.66
N VAL A 134 -0.33 -9.58 2.13
CA VAL A 134 -1.54 -9.73 1.33
C VAL A 134 -2.40 -8.50 1.56
N ASP A 135 -2.89 -7.88 0.50
CA ASP A 135 -3.74 -6.70 0.56
C ASP A 135 -4.97 -6.91 -0.34
N PHE A 136 -6.16 -6.95 0.25
CA PHE A 136 -7.43 -6.87 -0.48
C PHE A 136 -7.75 -5.40 -0.72
N ASN A 137 -7.24 -4.86 -1.80
CA ASN A 137 -7.17 -3.42 -2.08
C ASN A 137 -8.52 -2.68 -2.02
N GLN A 138 -9.61 -3.33 -2.40
CA GLN A 138 -10.95 -2.73 -2.36
C GLN A 138 -11.57 -2.75 -0.96
N GLY A 139 -10.98 -3.51 -0.03
CA GLY A 139 -11.50 -3.70 1.31
C GLY A 139 -12.59 -4.75 1.38
N VAL A 140 -13.05 -5.02 2.59
CA VAL A 140 -14.09 -6.02 2.89
C VAL A 140 -15.24 -5.37 3.66
N ASP A 141 -16.44 -5.92 3.48
CA ASP A 141 -17.66 -5.41 4.09
C ASP A 141 -17.78 -5.89 5.56
N ALA A 142 -17.79 -4.96 6.50
CA ALA A 142 -17.93 -5.26 7.92
C ALA A 142 -19.20 -6.09 8.25
N ARG A 143 -20.27 -5.95 7.46
CA ARG A 143 -21.55 -6.63 7.68
C ARG A 143 -21.48 -8.14 7.45
N LEU A 144 -20.48 -8.61 6.71
CA LEU A 144 -20.30 -10.03 6.41
C LEU A 144 -19.34 -10.72 7.38
N PHE A 145 -18.73 -9.99 8.32
CA PHE A 145 -17.78 -10.60 9.25
C PHE A 145 -18.43 -11.60 10.19
N THR A 146 -17.77 -12.75 10.29
CA THR A 146 -18.05 -13.79 11.27
C THR A 146 -16.76 -14.17 11.99
N PRO A 147 -16.82 -14.81 13.18
CA PRO A 147 -15.61 -15.33 13.84
C PRO A 147 -14.79 -16.26 12.93
N HIS A 148 -15.48 -17.08 12.10
CA HIS A 148 -14.82 -17.93 11.12
C HIS A 148 -13.96 -17.12 10.13
N MET A 149 -14.51 -16.05 9.55
CA MET A 149 -13.80 -15.18 8.60
C MET A 149 -12.61 -14.47 9.25
N ALA A 150 -12.76 -13.97 10.47
CA ALA A 150 -11.66 -13.37 11.22
C ALA A 150 -10.50 -14.38 11.41
N LYS A 151 -10.82 -15.62 11.79
CA LYS A 151 -9.85 -16.71 11.92
C LYS A 151 -9.16 -17.04 10.59
N GLN A 152 -9.90 -17.06 9.49
CA GLN A 152 -9.35 -17.30 8.15
C GLN A 152 -8.37 -16.19 7.72
N PHE A 153 -8.72 -14.94 7.92
CA PHE A 153 -7.80 -13.83 7.64
C PHE A 153 -6.52 -13.89 8.47
N ALA A 154 -6.58 -14.37 9.71
CA ALA A 154 -5.40 -14.54 10.56
C ALA A 154 -4.43 -15.63 10.06
N ARG A 155 -4.86 -16.54 9.17
CA ARG A 155 -4.02 -17.59 8.58
C ARG A 155 -3.13 -17.12 7.43
N ILE A 156 -3.36 -15.92 6.90
CA ILE A 156 -2.61 -15.36 5.78
C ILE A 156 -1.77 -14.15 6.22
N ALA A 157 -0.81 -13.75 5.39
CA ALA A 157 0.07 -12.61 5.64
C ALA A 157 -0.63 -11.27 5.38
N ILE A 158 -1.88 -11.10 5.85
CA ILE A 158 -2.67 -9.90 5.59
C ILE A 158 -2.06 -8.68 6.30
N ASN A 159 -1.87 -7.60 5.54
CA ASN A 159 -1.28 -6.37 6.07
C ASN A 159 -1.38 -5.20 5.06
N PRO A 160 -2.28 -4.23 5.27
CA PRO A 160 -3.32 -4.20 6.32
C PRO A 160 -4.57 -5.01 5.95
N LEU A 161 -5.40 -5.36 6.92
CA LEU A 161 -6.78 -5.76 6.65
C LEU A 161 -7.62 -4.50 6.45
N ARG A 162 -8.19 -4.35 5.26
CA ARG A 162 -9.04 -3.20 4.92
C ARG A 162 -10.50 -3.53 5.20
N ILE A 163 -11.13 -2.80 6.11
CA ILE A 163 -12.55 -2.97 6.45
C ILE A 163 -13.28 -1.66 6.17
N ALA A 164 -14.33 -1.71 5.34
CA ALA A 164 -15.10 -0.52 4.97
C ALA A 164 -15.85 0.08 6.17
N PHE A 165 -15.82 1.42 6.27
CA PHE A 165 -16.57 2.18 7.27
C PHE A 165 -17.21 3.42 6.61
N ASP A 166 -18.16 3.17 5.70
CA ASP A 166 -18.69 4.19 4.80
C ASP A 166 -19.74 5.10 5.45
N ASN A 167 -20.47 4.63 6.46
CA ASN A 167 -21.42 5.48 7.18
C ASN A 167 -21.58 5.06 8.65
N MET A 168 -22.17 5.95 9.46
CA MET A 168 -22.37 5.74 10.89
C MET A 168 -23.38 4.63 11.23
N ALA A 169 -24.28 4.27 10.32
CA ALA A 169 -25.26 3.20 10.54
C ALA A 169 -24.63 1.82 10.74
N ILE A 170 -23.42 1.60 10.21
CA ILE A 170 -22.68 0.34 10.37
C ILE A 170 -21.67 0.37 11.52
N LYS A 171 -21.68 1.40 12.38
CA LYS A 171 -20.70 1.59 13.46
C LYS A 171 -20.51 0.33 14.31
N ASP A 172 -21.59 -0.21 14.88
CA ASP A 172 -21.49 -1.33 15.81
C ASP A 172 -21.00 -2.62 15.13
N THR A 173 -21.41 -2.84 13.89
CA THR A 173 -20.94 -3.95 13.04
C THR A 173 -19.45 -3.79 12.73
N TYR A 174 -19.02 -2.58 12.38
CA TYR A 174 -17.62 -2.28 12.10
C TYR A 174 -16.73 -2.50 13.35
N VAL A 175 -17.13 -1.97 14.50
CA VAL A 175 -16.41 -2.15 15.77
C VAL A 175 -16.33 -3.62 16.15
N SER A 176 -17.43 -4.37 15.98
CA SER A 176 -17.47 -5.81 16.23
C SER A 176 -16.49 -6.56 15.31
N ALA A 177 -16.45 -6.23 14.02
CA ALA A 177 -15.53 -6.84 13.06
C ALA A 177 -14.06 -6.61 13.45
N ILE A 178 -13.69 -5.37 13.82
CA ILE A 178 -12.34 -5.04 14.29
C ILE A 178 -11.99 -5.86 15.55
N LYS A 179 -12.92 -5.95 16.54
CA LYS A 179 -12.69 -6.70 17.79
C LYS A 179 -12.52 -8.20 17.52
N MET A 180 -13.34 -8.81 16.66
CA MET A 180 -13.19 -10.20 16.25
C MET A 180 -11.80 -10.46 15.61
N CYS A 181 -11.38 -9.59 14.71
CA CYS A 181 -10.07 -9.71 14.06
C CYS A 181 -8.91 -9.52 15.04
N GLN A 182 -9.03 -8.60 15.99
CA GLN A 182 -8.04 -8.36 17.03
C GLN A 182 -7.89 -9.56 17.96
N GLN A 183 -8.98 -10.25 18.32
CA GLN A 183 -8.97 -11.49 19.10
C GLN A 183 -8.20 -12.62 18.40
N GLU A 184 -8.26 -12.68 17.07
CA GLU A 184 -7.47 -13.62 16.24
C GLU A 184 -6.01 -13.16 15.99
N GLY A 185 -5.57 -12.10 16.66
CA GLY A 185 -4.18 -11.63 16.61
C GLY A 185 -3.87 -10.61 15.50
N LEU A 186 -4.85 -10.19 14.70
CA LEU A 186 -4.65 -9.12 13.72
C LEU A 186 -4.47 -7.77 14.42
N ARG A 187 -3.51 -6.97 13.95
CA ARG A 187 -3.13 -5.70 14.59
C ARG A 187 -3.08 -4.53 13.63
N LYS A 188 -3.13 -4.76 12.32
CA LYS A 188 -3.00 -3.71 11.32
C LYS A 188 -4.21 -3.67 10.40
N PHE A 189 -4.91 -2.56 10.45
CA PHE A 189 -6.14 -2.31 9.72
C PHE A 189 -6.02 -1.03 8.90
N SER A 190 -6.86 -0.89 7.90
CA SER A 190 -7.06 0.38 7.22
C SER A 190 -8.47 0.50 6.67
N ASN A 191 -8.86 1.72 6.33
CA ASN A 191 -10.11 1.98 5.61
C ASN A 191 -10.02 3.26 4.78
N TYR A 192 -10.86 3.34 3.76
CA TYR A 192 -11.20 4.58 3.11
C TYR A 192 -12.47 5.12 3.77
N ILE A 193 -12.48 6.40 4.13
CA ILE A 193 -13.63 7.08 4.74
C ILE A 193 -14.12 8.14 3.76
N LEU A 194 -15.20 7.82 3.05
CA LEU A 194 -15.79 8.77 2.12
C LEU A 194 -16.44 9.93 2.90
N TYR A 195 -16.26 11.15 2.43
CA TYR A 195 -16.95 12.34 2.91
C TYR A 195 -17.46 13.16 1.75
N ASN A 196 -18.33 14.13 2.00
CA ASN A 196 -18.96 14.94 0.95
C ASN A 196 -19.95 14.15 0.08
N PHE A 197 -20.65 13.18 0.67
CA PHE A 197 -21.70 12.39 0.01
C PHE A 197 -23.07 12.68 0.65
N ASN A 198 -23.77 11.66 1.15
CA ASN A 198 -25.04 11.80 1.89
C ASN A 198 -24.83 11.93 3.40
N ASP A 199 -23.58 11.89 3.83
CA ASP A 199 -23.14 12.03 5.22
C ASP A 199 -23.16 13.50 5.67
N GLU A 200 -23.32 13.73 6.97
CA GLU A 200 -23.07 15.02 7.57
C GLU A 200 -21.55 15.22 7.82
N PRO A 201 -21.05 16.48 7.83
CA PRO A 201 -19.64 16.74 8.15
C PRO A 201 -19.20 16.13 9.48
N ILE A 202 -20.08 16.09 10.49
CA ILE A 202 -19.82 15.50 11.79
C ILE A 202 -19.60 13.99 11.73
N ASP A 203 -20.17 13.29 10.76
CA ASP A 203 -20.00 11.84 10.63
C ASP A 203 -18.57 11.47 10.21
N LEU A 204 -17.90 12.33 9.44
CA LEU A 204 -16.47 12.18 9.17
C LEU A 204 -15.67 12.21 10.49
N TYR A 205 -15.89 13.23 11.32
CA TYR A 205 -15.23 13.37 12.62
C TYR A 205 -15.47 12.14 13.51
N ARG A 206 -16.72 11.71 13.65
CA ARG A 206 -17.12 10.56 14.47
C ARG A 206 -16.44 9.27 14.01
N ARG A 207 -16.45 8.99 12.71
CA ARG A 207 -15.81 7.78 12.14
C ARG A 207 -14.30 7.78 12.38
N LEU A 208 -13.62 8.90 12.17
CA LEU A 208 -12.21 9.05 12.45
C LEU A 208 -11.90 8.90 13.95
N LYS A 209 -12.69 9.52 14.81
CA LYS A 209 -12.53 9.44 16.26
C LYS A 209 -12.67 8.00 16.77
N ILE A 210 -13.68 7.27 16.30
CA ILE A 210 -13.88 5.84 16.63
C ILE A 210 -12.62 5.04 16.26
N ASN A 211 -12.04 5.25 15.10
CA ASN A 211 -10.84 4.52 14.69
C ASN A 211 -9.63 4.82 15.59
N VAL A 212 -9.43 6.08 15.95
CA VAL A 212 -8.33 6.46 16.84
C VAL A 212 -8.55 5.93 18.27
N GLU A 213 -9.80 5.96 18.77
CA GLU A 213 -10.15 5.39 20.08
C GLU A 213 -9.95 3.87 20.10
N LEU A 214 -10.35 3.14 19.04
CA LEU A 214 -10.09 1.71 18.90
C LEU A 214 -8.60 1.38 18.87
N CYS A 215 -7.78 2.23 18.25
CA CYS A 215 -6.32 2.03 18.25
C CYS A 215 -5.77 2.03 19.70
N GLU A 216 -6.23 2.93 20.54
CA GLU A 216 -5.80 3.02 21.94
C GLU A 216 -6.42 1.90 22.81
N GLU A 217 -7.73 1.63 22.66
CA GLU A 217 -8.44 0.61 23.43
C GLU A 217 -7.88 -0.80 23.20
N LEU A 218 -7.57 -1.14 21.94
CA LEU A 218 -7.27 -2.51 21.52
C LEU A 218 -5.78 -2.75 21.23
N ASP A 219 -4.94 -1.74 21.39
CA ASP A 219 -3.52 -1.75 21.00
C ASP A 219 -3.30 -2.24 19.56
N ILE A 220 -3.97 -1.57 18.62
CA ILE A 220 -3.93 -1.86 17.17
C ILE A 220 -3.61 -0.59 16.38
N ASP A 221 -3.27 -0.77 15.10
CA ASP A 221 -3.11 0.32 14.15
C ASP A 221 -4.27 0.31 13.15
N ILE A 222 -5.03 1.39 13.07
CA ILE A 222 -6.02 1.63 12.01
C ILE A 222 -5.58 2.86 11.23
N TYR A 223 -5.29 2.70 9.95
CA TYR A 223 -4.95 3.80 9.04
C TYR A 223 -6.18 4.20 8.24
N SER A 224 -6.74 5.36 8.56
CA SER A 224 -7.92 5.91 7.88
C SER A 224 -7.49 6.88 6.79
N PHE A 225 -8.03 6.71 5.59
CA PHE A 225 -7.79 7.55 4.43
C PHE A 225 -9.08 8.28 4.05
N PRO A 226 -9.32 9.51 4.55
CA PRO A 226 -10.47 10.30 4.14
C PRO A 226 -10.40 10.64 2.66
N MET A 227 -11.46 10.33 1.92
CA MET A 227 -11.55 10.56 0.49
C MET A 227 -12.79 11.40 0.17
N LYS A 228 -12.60 12.49 -0.59
CA LYS A 228 -13.73 13.27 -1.07
C LYS A 228 -14.51 12.45 -2.09
N TYR A 229 -15.81 12.29 -1.86
CA TYR A 229 -16.71 11.66 -2.82
C TYR A 229 -16.88 12.54 -4.07
N HIS A 230 -16.89 11.89 -5.22
CA HIS A 230 -17.29 12.45 -6.51
C HIS A 230 -18.26 11.48 -7.17
N PRO A 231 -19.38 11.95 -7.72
CA PRO A 231 -20.28 11.11 -8.49
C PRO A 231 -19.59 10.44 -9.68
N LEU A 232 -19.90 9.18 -9.93
CA LEU A 232 -19.28 8.40 -11.01
C LEU A 232 -20.22 8.20 -12.23
N PHE A 233 -21.54 8.19 -12.03
CA PHE A 233 -22.49 7.69 -13.02
C PHE A 233 -23.69 8.62 -13.29
N ASP A 234 -23.77 9.80 -12.71
CA ASP A 234 -24.86 10.75 -12.88
C ASP A 234 -24.44 11.98 -13.70
N GLU A 235 -25.32 12.97 -13.82
CA GLU A 235 -25.07 14.23 -14.51
C GLU A 235 -23.90 15.03 -13.91
N HIS A 236 -23.52 14.75 -12.66
CA HIS A 236 -22.36 15.32 -11.97
C HIS A 236 -21.11 14.47 -12.11
N SER A 237 -21.13 13.41 -12.95
CA SER A 237 -19.95 12.56 -13.16
C SER A 237 -18.78 13.40 -13.63
N HIS A 238 -17.63 13.18 -13.03
CA HIS A 238 -16.40 13.95 -13.25
C HIS A 238 -16.40 15.42 -12.77
N ASP A 239 -17.49 15.90 -12.13
CA ASP A 239 -17.49 17.24 -11.52
C ASP A 239 -16.62 17.26 -10.25
N ARG A 240 -15.42 17.82 -10.39
CA ARG A 240 -14.48 17.98 -9.26
C ARG A 240 -14.97 18.97 -8.21
N ASN A 241 -15.92 19.83 -8.56
CA ASN A 241 -16.51 20.83 -7.66
C ASN A 241 -17.79 20.32 -6.98
N TYR A 242 -18.18 19.07 -7.23
CA TYR A 242 -19.34 18.49 -6.58
C TYR A 242 -19.30 18.66 -5.06
N ILE A 243 -20.42 19.13 -4.52
CA ILE A 243 -20.63 19.29 -3.08
C ILE A 243 -21.87 18.52 -2.68
N GLY A 244 -21.71 17.63 -1.71
CA GLY A 244 -22.80 16.81 -1.17
C GLY A 244 -23.86 17.68 -0.48
N LYS A 245 -25.10 17.16 -0.40
CA LYS A 245 -26.28 17.90 0.08
C LYS A 245 -26.09 18.53 1.45
N GLN A 246 -25.37 17.87 2.38
CA GLN A 246 -25.12 18.35 3.75
C GLN A 246 -23.80 19.10 3.89
N TRP A 247 -23.06 19.25 2.78
CA TRP A 247 -21.74 19.87 2.73
C TRP A 247 -21.79 21.25 2.11
N ASN A 248 -20.73 22.02 2.31
CA ASN A 248 -20.48 23.26 1.60
C ASN A 248 -19.00 23.37 1.23
N MET A 249 -18.67 24.27 0.32
CA MET A 249 -17.30 24.45 -0.17
C MET A 249 -16.31 24.78 0.95
N LYS A 250 -16.73 25.54 1.95
CA LYS A 250 -15.90 25.93 3.10
C LYS A 250 -15.49 24.70 3.91
N TYR A 251 -16.44 23.84 4.26
CA TYR A 251 -16.17 22.61 5.01
C TYR A 251 -15.24 21.68 4.23
N VAL A 252 -15.49 21.50 2.94
CA VAL A 252 -14.64 20.66 2.08
C VAL A 252 -13.20 21.18 2.05
N ARG A 253 -13.00 22.49 1.87
CA ARG A 253 -11.66 23.11 1.86
C ARG A 253 -10.95 22.97 3.20
N SER A 254 -11.67 23.20 4.32
CA SER A 254 -11.11 23.07 5.66
C SER A 254 -10.66 21.63 5.94
N VAL A 255 -11.49 20.64 5.60
CA VAL A 255 -11.08 19.21 5.70
C VAL A 255 -9.85 18.95 4.86
N GLN A 256 -9.80 19.40 3.60
CA GLN A 256 -8.62 19.21 2.74
C GLN A 256 -7.37 19.88 3.31
N ALA A 257 -7.49 21.06 3.91
CA ALA A 257 -6.36 21.72 4.57
C ALA A 257 -5.79 20.89 5.72
N VAL A 258 -6.66 20.34 6.58
CA VAL A 258 -6.24 19.41 7.65
C VAL A 258 -5.60 18.15 7.06
N LEU A 259 -6.19 17.58 6.01
CA LEU A 259 -5.66 16.37 5.37
C LEU A 259 -4.30 16.61 4.70
N ASN A 260 -4.03 17.79 4.17
CA ASN A 260 -2.70 18.13 3.65
C ASN A 260 -1.63 18.07 4.73
N VAL A 261 -1.91 18.59 5.92
CA VAL A 261 -0.99 18.52 7.08
C VAL A 261 -0.77 17.08 7.56
N THR A 262 -1.81 16.26 7.55
CA THR A 262 -1.75 14.85 7.95
C THR A 262 -1.29 13.91 6.82
N LYS A 263 -0.93 14.44 5.65
CA LYS A 263 -0.57 13.67 4.44
C LYS A 263 -1.68 12.70 4.00
N GLY A 264 -2.93 13.07 4.22
CA GLY A 264 -4.10 12.29 3.80
C GLY A 264 -4.36 11.02 4.60
N CYS A 265 -3.68 10.82 5.73
CA CYS A 265 -3.81 9.62 6.54
C CYS A 265 -3.97 9.97 8.02
N ILE A 266 -4.96 9.36 8.67
CA ILE A 266 -5.18 9.46 10.11
C ILE A 266 -4.92 8.09 10.71
N GLY A 267 -3.90 7.99 11.54
CA GLY A 267 -3.52 6.79 12.26
C GLY A 267 -3.72 6.94 13.76
N ARG A 268 -3.06 6.07 14.53
CA ARG A 268 -3.04 6.08 15.98
C ARG A 268 -2.56 7.42 16.55
N GLY A 269 -3.08 7.82 17.71
CA GLY A 269 -2.64 8.97 18.49
C GLY A 269 -3.74 10.00 18.72
N LEU A 270 -4.47 9.86 19.82
CA LEU A 270 -5.54 10.78 20.23
C LEU A 270 -5.07 12.23 20.33
N SER A 271 -3.88 12.50 20.86
CA SER A 271 -3.37 13.85 21.00
C SER A 271 -3.15 14.54 19.65
N PHE A 272 -2.70 13.80 18.65
CA PHE A 272 -2.55 14.29 17.28
C PHE A 272 -3.91 14.53 16.64
N PHE A 273 -4.83 13.57 16.77
CA PHE A 273 -6.19 13.69 16.26
C PHE A 273 -6.90 14.93 16.84
N TYR A 274 -6.83 15.16 18.16
CA TYR A 274 -7.44 16.32 18.82
C TYR A 274 -6.86 17.65 18.34
N ARG A 275 -5.57 17.71 18.03
CA ARG A 275 -4.98 18.93 17.46
C ARG A 275 -5.44 19.18 16.03
N ALA A 276 -5.68 18.13 15.26
CA ALA A 276 -6.05 18.23 13.85
C ALA A 276 -7.55 18.46 13.64
N PHE A 277 -8.40 17.82 14.46
CA PHE A 277 -9.84 17.76 14.26
C PHE A 277 -10.66 18.29 15.45
N GLY A 278 -10.03 18.72 16.55
CA GLY A 278 -10.70 19.12 17.78
C GLY A 278 -11.00 17.95 18.71
N ARG A 279 -11.23 18.26 19.99
CA ARG A 279 -11.58 17.26 21.03
C ARG A 279 -13.07 16.96 21.07
N THR A 280 -13.87 17.95 20.66
CA THR A 280 -15.34 17.92 20.68
C THR A 280 -15.90 18.19 19.30
N GLU A 281 -17.14 17.81 19.07
CA GLU A 281 -17.86 18.13 17.84
C GLU A 281 -17.93 19.64 17.59
N LYS A 282 -18.06 20.43 18.65
CA LYS A 282 -18.05 21.90 18.55
C LYS A 282 -16.71 22.40 18.04
N GLU A 283 -15.60 21.98 18.63
CA GLU A 283 -14.25 22.36 18.17
C GLU A 283 -13.99 21.90 16.72
N PHE A 284 -14.53 20.76 16.31
CA PHE A 284 -14.45 20.35 14.93
C PHE A 284 -15.14 21.33 13.98
N PHE A 285 -16.35 21.78 14.30
CA PHE A 285 -17.04 22.80 13.52
C PHE A 285 -16.32 24.15 13.55
N ASP A 286 -15.74 24.53 14.69
CA ASP A 286 -14.91 25.74 14.77
C ASP A 286 -13.71 25.67 13.81
N ILE A 287 -13.07 24.49 13.68
CA ILE A 287 -12.01 24.24 12.70
C ILE A 287 -12.54 24.37 11.26
N LEU A 288 -13.71 23.79 10.96
CA LEU A 288 -14.30 23.88 9.63
C LEU A 288 -14.65 25.31 9.21
N LEU A 289 -14.90 26.18 10.18
CA LEU A 289 -15.28 27.60 10.00
C LEU A 289 -14.08 28.55 10.04
N MET A 290 -12.88 28.09 10.35
CA MET A 290 -11.67 28.93 10.37
C MET A 290 -11.52 29.70 9.05
N PRO A 291 -11.07 30.96 9.07
CA PRO A 291 -10.73 31.70 7.85
C PRO A 291 -9.71 30.94 7.03
N ASP A 292 -9.84 31.00 5.70
CA ASP A 292 -8.81 30.50 4.82
C ASP A 292 -7.53 31.31 5.08
N ALA A 293 -6.40 30.64 5.26
CA ALA A 293 -5.12 31.34 5.34
C ALA A 293 -4.93 32.15 4.04
N MET A 294 -4.76 33.48 4.17
CA MET A 294 -4.46 34.35 3.06
C MET A 294 -3.09 34.06 2.49
#